data_794e5ed5bbd72600843852e91956079b
#
_entry.id   794e5ed5bbd72600843852e91956079b
#
_cell.length_a   1.000
_cell.length_b   1.000
_cell.length_c   1.000
_cell.angle_alpha   90.00
_cell.angle_beta   90.00
_cell.angle_gamma   90.00
#
_symmetry.space_group_name_H-M   'P 1'
#
loop_
_entity.id
_entity.type
_entity.pdbx_description
1 polymer ?
#
loop_
_entity_poly.entity_id
_entity_poly.type
_entity_poly.pdbx_seq_one_letter_code
_entity_poly.pdbx_strand_id
1 'polypeptide(L)' 'MKLIIRNLSRSTTESELKAMFEVYGVVQSCNLVLDKETGESKGFAFVEMPKPGDAKAATKNLNNSKLAGSKIRVKKAQP' A
#
# COMPACT_ATOMS: atom_id res chain seq x y z
N MET A 1 8.16 -3.43 9.57
CA MET A 1 6.73 -3.69 9.72
C MET A 1 6.08 -3.79 8.35
N LYS A 2 5.32 -4.83 8.14
CA LYS A 2 4.66 -5.08 6.85
C LYS A 2 3.20 -4.64 6.91
N LEU A 3 2.78 -3.93 5.87
CA LEU A 3 1.43 -3.42 5.75
C LEU A 3 0.74 -4.05 4.53
N ILE A 4 -0.56 -4.26 4.63
CA ILE A 4 -1.37 -4.65 3.49
C ILE A 4 -2.31 -3.51 3.14
N ILE A 5 -2.36 -3.18 1.84
CA ILE A 5 -3.22 -2.12 1.31
C ILE A 5 -4.26 -2.80 0.41
N ARG A 6 -5.54 -2.60 0.74
CA ARG A 6 -6.65 -3.22 0.02
C ARG A 6 -7.52 -2.18 -0.66
N ASN A 7 -8.42 -2.66 -1.49
CA ASN A 7 -9.39 -1.84 -2.21
C ASN A 7 -8.72 -0.82 -3.13
N LEU A 8 -7.62 -1.24 -3.77
CA LEU A 8 -6.92 -0.40 -4.72
C LEU A 8 -7.63 -0.38 -6.06
N SER A 9 -7.60 0.78 -6.73
CA SER A 9 -8.00 0.87 -8.11
C SER A 9 -7.05 0.05 -8.97
N ARG A 10 -7.56 -0.55 -10.03
CA ARG A 10 -6.72 -1.31 -10.97
C ARG A 10 -5.73 -0.43 -11.73
N SER A 11 -5.98 0.88 -11.76
CA SER A 11 -5.05 1.83 -12.39
C SER A 11 -3.92 2.28 -11.48
N THR A 12 -3.96 1.94 -10.19
CA THR A 12 -2.93 2.31 -9.23
C THR A 12 -1.65 1.53 -9.48
N THR A 13 -0.52 2.22 -9.51
CA THR A 13 0.79 1.61 -9.75
C THR A 13 1.59 1.48 -8.46
N GLU A 14 2.62 0.62 -8.49
CA GLU A 14 3.55 0.50 -7.37
C GLU A 14 4.23 1.82 -7.05
N SER A 15 4.61 2.57 -8.08
CA SER A 15 5.27 3.85 -7.90
C SER A 15 4.41 4.84 -7.15
N GLU A 16 3.12 4.87 -7.45
CA GLU A 16 2.17 5.74 -6.75
C GLU A 16 2.05 5.36 -5.29
N LEU A 17 1.92 4.07 -5.00
CA LEU A 17 1.83 3.58 -3.63
C LEU A 17 3.09 3.88 -2.85
N LYS A 18 4.24 3.61 -3.43
CA LYS A 18 5.53 3.86 -2.79
C LYS A 18 5.67 5.34 -2.44
N ALA A 19 5.33 6.23 -3.37
CA ALA A 19 5.40 7.66 -3.14
C ALA A 19 4.50 8.10 -1.99
N MET A 20 3.31 7.55 -1.87
CA MET A 20 2.40 7.86 -0.77
C MET A 20 2.98 7.49 0.59
N PHE A 21 3.57 6.32 0.67
CA PHE A 21 4.13 5.83 1.93
C PHE A 21 5.46 6.49 2.26
N GLU A 22 6.23 6.90 1.26
CA GLU A 22 7.50 7.60 1.48
C GLU A 22 7.33 8.96 2.15
N VAL A 23 6.16 9.55 2.08
CA VAL A 23 5.84 10.79 2.80
C VAL A 23 5.99 10.59 4.32
N TYR A 24 5.74 9.38 4.79
CA TYR A 24 5.77 9.07 6.23
C TYR A 24 7.08 8.46 6.70
N GLY A 25 7.92 8.02 5.79
CA GLY A 25 9.21 7.45 6.15
C GLY A 25 9.75 6.54 5.06
N VAL A 26 10.85 5.86 5.40
CA VAL A 26 11.52 4.97 4.44
C VAL A 26 10.64 3.77 4.10
N VAL A 27 10.49 3.48 2.82
CA VAL A 27 9.80 2.28 2.33
C VAL A 27 10.87 1.29 1.89
N GLN A 28 10.92 0.14 2.56
CA GLN A 28 11.88 -0.91 2.25
C GLN A 28 11.46 -1.68 1.00
N SER A 29 10.18 -1.97 0.86
CA SER A 29 9.65 -2.64 -0.32
C SER A 29 8.20 -2.27 -0.54
N CYS A 30 7.78 -2.33 -1.79
CA CYS A 30 6.39 -2.08 -2.19
C CYS A 30 6.08 -3.02 -3.34
N ASN A 31 5.14 -3.93 -3.13
CA ASN A 31 4.79 -4.94 -4.12
C ASN A 31 3.29 -4.92 -4.39
N LEU A 32 2.94 -4.52 -5.59
CA LEU A 32 1.55 -4.60 -6.06
C LEU A 32 1.29 -6.03 -6.52
N VAL A 33 0.25 -6.65 -6.00
CA VAL A 33 -0.09 -8.02 -6.37
C VAL A 33 -0.86 -8.01 -7.67
N LEU A 34 -0.35 -8.76 -8.65
CA LEU A 34 -0.93 -8.86 -9.98
C LEU A 34 -1.50 -10.25 -10.21
N ASP A 35 -2.54 -10.30 -11.06
CA ASP A 35 -3.09 -11.56 -11.52
C ASP A 35 -2.10 -12.23 -12.48
N LYS A 36 -1.80 -13.50 -12.24
CA LYS A 36 -0.82 -14.23 -13.05
C LYS A 36 -1.27 -14.47 -14.47
N GLU A 37 -2.55 -14.56 -14.70
CA GLU A 37 -3.09 -14.84 -16.03
C GLU A 37 -3.25 -13.59 -16.87
N THR A 38 -3.77 -12.50 -16.27
CA THR A 38 -4.08 -11.28 -17.00
C THR A 38 -3.04 -10.20 -16.85
N GLY A 39 -2.20 -10.26 -15.81
CA GLY A 39 -1.24 -9.21 -15.48
C GLY A 39 -1.86 -7.98 -14.83
N GLU A 40 -3.17 -8.00 -14.59
CA GLU A 40 -3.87 -6.89 -13.97
C GLU A 40 -3.73 -6.90 -12.46
N SER A 41 -3.87 -5.71 -11.85
CA SER A 41 -3.85 -5.56 -10.41
C SER A 41 -5.00 -6.32 -9.76
N LYS A 42 -4.70 -7.06 -8.69
CA LYS A 42 -5.75 -7.72 -7.90
C LYS A 42 -6.43 -6.79 -6.90
N GLY A 43 -6.00 -5.52 -6.87
CA GLY A 43 -6.60 -4.54 -5.99
C GLY A 43 -6.02 -4.52 -4.58
N PHE A 44 -4.85 -5.14 -4.38
CA PHE A 44 -4.15 -5.04 -3.10
C PHE A 44 -2.64 -5.11 -3.30
N ALA A 45 -1.92 -4.65 -2.29
CA ALA A 45 -0.47 -4.57 -2.33
C ALA A 45 0.11 -4.73 -0.93
N PHE A 46 1.41 -5.00 -0.86
CA PHE A 46 2.15 -5.05 0.39
C PHE A 46 3.23 -3.98 0.39
N VAL A 47 3.35 -3.29 1.53
CA VAL A 47 4.40 -2.29 1.73
C VAL A 47 5.15 -2.66 3.00
N GLU A 48 6.48 -2.63 2.94
CA GLU A 48 7.30 -2.89 4.11
C GLU A 48 8.06 -1.63 4.50
N MET A 49 7.90 -1.21 5.76
CA MET A 49 8.57 -0.05 6.32
C MET A 49 9.38 -0.50 7.53
N PRO A 50 10.69 -0.22 7.57
CA PRO A 50 11.55 -0.73 8.65
C PRO A 50 11.28 -0.08 10.00
N LYS A 51 10.74 1.14 10.00
CA LYS A 51 10.46 1.85 11.26
C LYS A 51 9.00 1.72 11.65
N PRO A 52 8.70 1.05 12.78
CA PRO A 52 7.30 0.86 13.20
C PRO A 52 6.52 2.15 13.40
N GLY A 53 7.17 3.19 13.91
CA GLY A 53 6.51 4.49 14.10
C GLY A 53 6.04 5.10 12.78
N ASP A 54 6.87 5.03 11.75
CA ASP A 54 6.53 5.51 10.43
C ASP A 54 5.40 4.70 9.82
N ALA A 55 5.47 3.37 9.99
CA ALA A 55 4.42 2.48 9.48
C ALA A 55 3.07 2.75 10.15
N LYS A 56 3.07 3.01 11.45
CA LYS A 56 1.85 3.34 12.18
C LYS A 56 1.26 4.66 11.72
N ALA A 57 2.11 5.68 11.51
CA ALA A 57 1.66 6.97 11.00
C ALA A 57 1.05 6.84 9.62
N ALA A 58 1.70 6.09 8.73
CA ALA A 58 1.19 5.84 7.39
C ALA A 58 -0.15 5.12 7.44
N THR A 59 -0.26 4.08 8.26
CA THR A 59 -1.51 3.33 8.41
C THR A 59 -2.64 4.23 8.87
N LYS A 60 -2.40 5.02 9.91
CA LYS A 60 -3.42 5.90 10.47
C LYS A 60 -3.90 6.95 9.48
N ASN A 61 -2.95 7.55 8.75
CA ASN A 61 -3.27 8.67 7.86
C ASN A 61 -3.77 8.24 6.48
N LEU A 62 -3.33 7.09 5.98
CA LEU A 62 -3.69 6.64 4.65
C LEU A 62 -4.91 5.71 4.63
N ASN A 63 -5.25 5.09 5.75
CA ASN A 63 -6.45 4.26 5.82
C ASN A 63 -7.68 5.13 5.54
N ASN A 64 -8.53 4.67 4.63
CA ASN A 64 -9.72 5.39 4.16
C ASN A 64 -9.42 6.61 3.28
N SER A 65 -8.19 6.78 2.84
CA SER A 65 -7.85 7.81 1.86
C SER A 65 -8.29 7.40 0.46
N LYS A 66 -8.61 8.38 -0.38
CA LYS A 66 -8.92 8.10 -1.78
C LYS A 66 -7.64 8.10 -2.62
N LEU A 67 -7.49 7.06 -3.44
CA LEU A 67 -6.42 6.98 -4.42
C LEU A 67 -7.02 6.46 -5.72
N ALA A 68 -6.88 7.24 -6.79
CA ALA A 68 -7.44 6.90 -8.11
C ALA A 68 -8.94 6.57 -8.05
N GLY A 69 -9.69 7.31 -7.23
CA GLY A 69 -11.12 7.13 -7.08
C GLY A 69 -11.54 6.02 -6.14
N SER A 70 -10.60 5.25 -5.60
CA SER A 70 -10.88 4.16 -4.66
C SER A 70 -10.49 4.53 -3.25
N LYS A 71 -11.33 4.19 -2.30
CA LYS A 71 -11.05 4.40 -0.88
C LYS A 71 -10.21 3.23 -0.37
N ILE A 72 -8.91 3.46 -0.21
CA ILE A 72 -7.98 2.40 0.15
C ILE A 72 -8.07 2.06 1.63
N ARG A 73 -7.75 0.81 1.95
CA ARG A 73 -7.72 0.31 3.32
C ARG A 73 -6.29 -0.12 3.63
N VAL A 74 -5.73 0.45 4.68
CA VAL A 74 -4.36 0.15 5.11
C VAL A 74 -4.39 -0.52 6.47
N LYS A 75 -3.79 -1.70 6.57
CA LYS A 75 -3.73 -2.46 7.81
C LYS A 75 -2.35 -3.07 7.98
N LYS A 76 -2.01 -3.38 9.22
CA LYS A 76 -0.81 -4.15 9.51
C LYS A 76 -1.00 -5.57 9.00
N ALA A 77 -0.08 -6.02 8.15
CA ALA A 77 -0.07 -7.41 7.69
C ALA A 77 0.65 -8.25 8.74
N GLN A 78 -0.02 -9.24 9.27
CA GLN A 78 0.58 -10.13 10.25
C GLN A 78 1.21 -11.34 9.60
N PRO A 79 2.37 -11.73 10.07
CA PRO A 79 2.43 -13.11 10.43
C PRO A 79 1.83 -13.26 11.81
#